data_9ee61f70b0678d8b95a6cf24011e2dd8
#
_entry.id   9ee61f70b0678d8b95a6cf24011e2dd8
#
_cell.length_a   1.000
_cell.length_b   1.000
_cell.length_c   1.000
_cell.angle_alpha   90.00
_cell.angle_beta   90.00
_cell.angle_gamma   90.00
#
_symmetry.space_group_name_H-M   'P 1'
#
loop_
_entity.id
_entity.type
_entity.pdbx_description
1 polymer ?
#
loop_
_entity_poly.entity_id
_entity_poly.type
_entity_poly.pdbx_seq_one_letter_code
_entity_poly.pdbx_strand_id
1 'polypeptide(L)'
;MIDTPAPIATFIEATNAGDSEAFVAAFTEDGSLDDWGRVAHGREGIRQWDRTDNIGKQSHFVLTDIVDETEPETYLVHLKVTGNGFNGTSPFRFTLRGDLIERVVIVPD
;
A
#
# COMPACT_ATOMS: atom_id res chain seq x y z
N MET A 1 13.28 13.47 7.63
CA MET A 1 12.56 12.93 6.46
C MET A 1 13.00 11.50 6.20
N ILE A 2 12.08 10.59 6.06
CA ILE A 2 12.41 9.18 5.82
C ILE A 2 12.57 8.96 4.33
N ASP A 3 13.71 8.36 3.93
CA ASP A 3 13.97 8.05 2.53
C ASP A 3 13.06 6.89 2.10
N THR A 4 12.23 7.11 1.10
CA THR A 4 11.18 6.17 0.71
C THR A 4 11.27 5.84 -0.78
N PRO A 5 11.30 4.55 -1.16
CA PRO A 5 11.25 4.18 -2.58
C PRO A 5 10.04 4.80 -3.28
N ALA A 6 10.23 5.22 -4.52
CA ALA A 6 9.19 5.95 -5.25
C ALA A 6 7.84 5.26 -5.32
N PRO A 7 7.75 3.92 -5.58
CA PRO A 7 6.43 3.29 -5.62
C PRO A 7 5.71 3.32 -4.28
N ILE A 8 6.43 3.20 -3.18
CA ILE A 8 5.84 3.25 -1.84
C ILE A 8 5.37 4.67 -1.55
N ALA A 9 6.18 5.68 -1.91
CA ALA A 9 5.78 7.08 -1.77
C ALA A 9 4.50 7.35 -2.56
N THR A 10 4.39 6.81 -3.78
CA THR A 10 3.19 6.97 -4.61
C THR A 10 1.97 6.33 -3.96
N PHE A 11 2.14 5.13 -3.39
CA PHE A 11 1.06 4.45 -2.67
C PHE A 11 0.49 5.35 -1.57
N ILE A 12 1.37 5.96 -0.79
CA ILE A 12 0.98 6.84 0.31
C ILE A 12 0.35 8.14 -0.22
N GLU A 13 1.02 8.80 -1.15
CA GLU A 13 0.59 10.10 -1.65
C GLU A 13 -0.73 10.02 -2.42
N ALA A 14 -0.89 8.98 -3.24
CA ALA A 14 -2.13 8.80 -4.00
C ALA A 14 -3.31 8.54 -3.07
N THR A 15 -3.11 7.74 -2.03
CA THR A 15 -4.14 7.51 -1.03
C THR A 15 -4.53 8.82 -0.36
N ASN A 16 -3.55 9.59 0.09
CA ASN A 16 -3.80 10.83 0.82
C ASN A 16 -4.44 11.91 -0.05
N ALA A 17 -4.17 11.87 -1.36
CA ALA A 17 -4.77 12.81 -2.32
C ALA A 17 -6.12 12.35 -2.84
N GLY A 18 -6.52 11.11 -2.55
CA GLY A 18 -7.76 10.55 -3.08
C GLY A 18 -7.66 10.25 -4.58
N ASP A 19 -6.46 9.96 -5.06
CA ASP A 19 -6.18 9.75 -6.49
C ASP A 19 -6.14 8.25 -6.78
N SER A 20 -7.30 7.67 -7.06
CA SER A 20 -7.43 6.24 -7.31
C SER A 20 -6.66 5.78 -8.55
N GLU A 21 -6.60 6.59 -9.59
CA GLU A 21 -5.88 6.20 -10.81
C GLU A 21 -4.39 6.10 -10.56
N ALA A 22 -3.81 7.05 -9.83
CA ALA A 22 -2.40 7.00 -9.47
C ALA A 22 -2.12 5.83 -8.53
N PHE A 23 -3.04 5.54 -7.61
CA PHE A 23 -2.90 4.42 -6.68
C PHE A 23 -2.80 3.10 -7.44
N VAL A 24 -3.73 2.85 -8.35
CA VAL A 24 -3.77 1.60 -9.13
C VAL A 24 -2.57 1.52 -10.07
N ALA A 25 -2.19 2.65 -10.68
CA ALA A 25 -1.07 2.69 -11.62
C ALA A 25 0.28 2.41 -10.94
N ALA A 26 0.37 2.51 -9.62
CA ALA A 26 1.60 2.20 -8.89
C ALA A 26 1.89 0.70 -8.85
N PHE A 27 0.93 -0.16 -9.19
CA PHE A 27 1.08 -1.62 -9.15
C PHE A 27 1.40 -2.19 -10.52
N THR A 28 2.05 -3.37 -10.54
CA THR A 28 2.19 -4.14 -11.77
C THR A 28 0.81 -4.63 -12.22
N GLU A 29 0.69 -5.04 -13.50
CA GLU A 29 -0.60 -5.51 -14.03
C GLU A 29 -1.15 -6.69 -13.22
N ASP A 30 -0.28 -7.57 -12.76
CA ASP A 30 -0.66 -8.75 -12.00
C ASP A 30 -0.36 -8.58 -10.50
N GLY A 31 -0.22 -7.35 -10.05
CA GLY A 31 0.08 -7.06 -8.66
C GLY A 31 -0.99 -7.58 -7.71
N SER A 32 -0.64 -7.73 -6.46
CA SER A 32 -1.59 -8.21 -5.45
C SER A 32 -1.47 -7.43 -4.15
N LEU A 33 -2.58 -7.43 -3.41
CA LEU A 33 -2.62 -6.82 -2.10
C LEU A 33 -3.37 -7.78 -1.17
N ASP A 34 -2.70 -8.20 -0.10
CA ASP A 34 -3.26 -9.12 0.88
C ASP A 34 -3.62 -8.33 2.13
N ASP A 35 -4.91 -8.18 2.37
CA ASP A 35 -5.45 -7.45 3.51
C ASP A 35 -5.97 -8.45 4.52
N TRP A 36 -5.09 -8.86 5.45
CA TRP A 36 -5.43 -9.80 6.52
C TRP A 36 -6.06 -11.09 5.96
N GLY A 37 -5.49 -11.61 4.87
CA GLY A 37 -5.96 -12.84 4.23
C GLY A 37 -6.95 -12.64 3.10
N ARG A 38 -7.49 -11.43 2.93
CA ARG A 38 -8.34 -11.10 1.77
C ARG A 38 -7.43 -10.57 0.67
N VAL A 39 -7.32 -11.31 -0.42
CA VAL A 39 -6.38 -10.96 -1.49
C VAL A 39 -7.11 -10.26 -2.63
N ALA A 40 -6.65 -9.05 -2.95
CA ALA A 40 -7.04 -8.33 -4.15
C ALA A 40 -6.00 -8.64 -5.21
N HIS A 41 -6.43 -9.18 -6.34
CA HIS A 41 -5.51 -9.66 -7.36
C HIS A 41 -5.67 -8.87 -8.66
N GLY A 42 -4.52 -8.43 -9.20
CA GLY A 42 -4.48 -7.64 -10.42
C GLY A 42 -4.97 -6.22 -10.20
N ARG A 43 -4.77 -5.36 -11.20
CA ARG A 43 -5.19 -3.96 -11.07
C ARG A 43 -6.68 -3.82 -10.85
N GLU A 44 -7.49 -4.68 -11.45
CA GLU A 44 -8.94 -4.62 -11.25
C GLU A 44 -9.32 -4.92 -9.81
N GLY A 45 -8.74 -5.99 -9.22
CA GLY A 45 -8.97 -6.32 -7.82
C GLY A 45 -8.51 -5.23 -6.88
N ILE A 46 -7.34 -4.65 -7.19
CA ILE A 46 -6.77 -3.56 -6.38
C ILE A 46 -7.65 -2.32 -6.49
N ARG A 47 -8.21 -2.03 -7.67
CA ARG A 47 -9.14 -0.92 -7.84
C ARG A 47 -10.39 -1.09 -6.98
N GLN A 48 -10.91 -2.31 -6.91
CA GLN A 48 -12.08 -2.61 -6.06
C GLN A 48 -11.74 -2.45 -4.58
N TRP A 49 -10.59 -2.97 -4.14
CA TRP A 49 -10.14 -2.84 -2.75
C TRP A 49 -9.98 -1.37 -2.37
N ASP A 50 -9.38 -0.59 -3.26
CA ASP A 50 -9.18 0.85 -3.04
C ASP A 50 -10.52 1.56 -2.83
N ARG A 51 -11.53 1.20 -3.61
CA ARG A 51 -12.85 1.82 -3.54
C ARG A 51 -13.59 1.47 -2.25
N THR A 52 -13.44 0.24 -1.77
CA THR A 52 -14.20 -0.21 -0.60
C THR A 52 -13.45 -0.05 0.71
N ASP A 53 -12.12 -0.14 0.70
CA ASP A 53 -11.34 -0.25 1.93
C ASP A 53 -10.27 0.83 2.10
N ASN A 54 -9.92 1.56 1.06
CA ASN A 54 -8.83 2.55 1.09
C ASN A 54 -9.35 3.96 0.85
N ILE A 55 -9.22 4.47 -0.36
CA ILE A 55 -9.68 5.84 -0.67
C ILE A 55 -11.18 5.95 -0.44
N GLY A 56 -11.93 4.89 -0.74
CA GLY A 56 -13.37 4.87 -0.47
C GLY A 56 -13.73 5.01 1.00
N LYS A 57 -12.80 4.69 1.90
CA LYS A 57 -12.95 4.91 3.35
C LYS A 57 -12.20 6.16 3.79
N GLN A 58 -11.76 6.96 2.86
CA GLN A 58 -11.01 8.20 3.13
C GLN A 58 -9.78 7.94 4.01
N SER A 59 -9.09 6.83 3.75
CA SER A 59 -7.89 6.48 4.49
C SER A 59 -6.80 7.53 4.28
N HIS A 60 -6.07 7.81 5.34
CA HIS A 60 -4.92 8.71 5.31
C HIS A 60 -3.75 8.00 5.93
N PHE A 61 -2.60 8.02 5.27
CA PHE A 61 -1.41 7.30 5.70
C PHE A 61 -0.33 8.28 6.14
N VAL A 62 0.29 8.00 7.27
CA VAL A 62 1.50 8.69 7.71
C VAL A 62 2.59 7.65 7.89
N LEU A 63 3.70 7.82 7.18
CA LEU A 63 4.84 6.91 7.28
C LEU A 63 5.55 7.14 8.61
N THR A 64 5.65 6.08 9.42
CA THR A 64 6.33 6.17 10.70
C THR A 64 7.68 5.45 10.70
N ASP A 65 7.84 4.41 9.88
CA ASP A 65 9.08 3.65 9.82
C ASP A 65 9.15 2.85 8.53
N ILE A 66 10.36 2.60 8.04
CA ILE A 66 10.60 1.74 6.89
C ILE A 66 11.92 1.00 7.09
N VAL A 67 11.91 -0.31 6.86
CA VAL A 67 13.06 -1.19 7.06
C VAL A 67 13.21 -2.08 5.83
N ASP A 68 14.44 -2.20 5.33
CA ASP A 68 14.77 -3.16 4.27
C ASP A 68 14.67 -4.57 4.82
N GLU A 69 14.00 -5.44 4.09
CA GLU A 69 13.95 -6.86 4.44
C GLU A 69 15.10 -7.61 3.79
N THR A 70 15.29 -8.86 4.19
CA THR A 70 16.37 -9.70 3.62
C THR A 70 16.13 -10.06 2.16
N GLU A 71 14.87 -10.15 1.75
CA GLU A 71 14.55 -10.43 0.35
C GLU A 71 14.76 -9.17 -0.50
N PRO A 72 15.25 -9.33 -1.75
CA PRO A 72 15.48 -8.17 -2.61
C PRO A 72 14.20 -7.36 -2.85
N GLU A 73 14.35 -6.06 -2.89
CA GLU A 73 13.28 -5.10 -3.18
C GLU A 73 12.05 -5.26 -2.29
N THR A 74 12.26 -5.73 -1.06
CA THR A 74 11.19 -5.95 -0.10
C THR A 74 11.41 -5.06 1.12
N TYR A 75 10.36 -4.36 1.53
CA TYR A 75 10.42 -3.38 2.61
C TYR A 75 9.27 -3.59 3.57
N LEU A 76 9.55 -3.50 4.87
CA LEU A 76 8.51 -3.50 5.89
C LEU A 76 8.27 -2.03 6.27
N VAL A 77 7.06 -1.58 6.08
CA VAL A 77 6.69 -0.16 6.25
C VAL A 77 5.61 -0.08 7.32
N HIS A 78 5.82 0.77 8.31
CA HIS A 78 4.78 1.03 9.31
C HIS A 78 4.05 2.30 8.93
N LEU A 79 2.74 2.19 8.75
CA LEU A 79 1.88 3.31 8.39
C LEU A 79 0.86 3.53 9.49
N LYS A 80 0.76 4.77 9.96
CA LYS A 80 -0.35 5.18 10.80
C LYS A 80 -1.52 5.47 9.87
N VAL A 81 -2.60 4.75 10.06
CA VAL A 81 -3.79 4.84 9.21
C VAL A 81 -4.91 5.51 10.00
N THR A 82 -5.54 6.50 9.39
CA THR A 82 -6.75 7.12 9.93
C THR A 82 -7.79 7.20 8.81
N GLY A 83 -9.05 7.33 9.17
CA GLY A 83 -10.12 7.41 8.19
C GLY A 83 -11.41 6.82 8.72
N ASN A 84 -12.31 6.46 7.81
CA ASN A 84 -13.63 5.92 8.15
C ASN A 84 -13.63 4.39 8.28
N GLY A 85 -12.50 3.75 8.01
CA GLY A 85 -12.31 2.31 8.20
C GLY A 85 -11.39 2.03 9.37
N PHE A 86 -10.27 1.37 9.09
CA PHE A 86 -9.28 1.04 10.12
C PHE A 86 -8.57 2.31 10.62
N ASN A 87 -8.34 2.38 11.92
CA ASN A 87 -7.54 3.43 12.55
C ASN A 87 -6.50 2.79 13.46
N GLY A 88 -5.23 3.10 13.22
CA GLY A 88 -4.13 2.55 14.01
C GLY A 88 -2.87 2.45 13.16
N THR A 89 -1.78 1.99 13.77
CA THR A 89 -0.52 1.77 13.05
C THR A 89 -0.44 0.31 12.64
N SER A 90 -0.14 0.07 11.37
CA SER A 90 -0.12 -1.28 10.82
C SER A 90 1.15 -1.50 10.00
N PRO A 91 1.72 -2.72 10.03
CA PRO A 91 2.86 -3.04 9.18
C PRO A 91 2.38 -3.46 7.78
N PHE A 92 2.98 -2.87 6.76
CA PHE A 92 2.72 -3.18 5.36
C PHE A 92 4.03 -3.67 4.75
N ARG A 93 4.03 -4.89 4.24
CA ARG A 93 5.23 -5.41 3.54
C ARG A 93 5.06 -5.20 2.05
N PHE A 94 5.96 -4.43 1.47
CA PHE A 94 5.97 -4.12 0.03
C PHE A 94 7.05 -4.93 -0.66
N THR A 95 6.71 -5.55 -1.78
CA THR A 95 7.67 -6.12 -2.71
C THR A 95 7.56 -5.35 -4.00
N LEU A 96 8.69 -4.80 -4.46
CA LEU A 96 8.71 -3.96 -5.66
C LEU A 96 9.29 -4.72 -6.85
N ARG A 97 8.89 -4.30 -8.05
CA ARG A 97 9.51 -4.74 -9.29
C ARG A 97 9.79 -3.49 -10.11
N GLY A 98 11.07 -3.05 -10.10
CA GLY A 98 11.43 -1.80 -10.74
C GLY A 98 10.69 -0.63 -10.09
N ASP A 99 9.99 0.13 -10.89
CA ASP A 99 9.28 1.32 -10.42
C ASP A 99 7.83 1.05 -10.02
N LEU A 100 7.45 -0.23 -9.89
CA LEU A 100 6.08 -0.62 -9.59
C LEU A 100 6.02 -1.54 -8.38
N ILE A 101 4.84 -1.64 -7.78
CA ILE A 101 4.59 -2.52 -6.65
C ILE A 101 4.07 -3.85 -7.19
N GLU A 102 4.78 -4.93 -6.85
CA GLU A 102 4.36 -6.27 -7.24
C GLU A 102 3.40 -6.85 -6.20
N ARG A 103 3.61 -6.52 -4.92
CA ARG A 103 2.83 -7.13 -3.86
C ARG A 103 2.86 -6.26 -2.60
N VAL A 104 1.71 -6.15 -1.96
CA VAL A 104 1.59 -5.55 -0.64
C VAL A 104 0.91 -6.57 0.27
N VAL A 105 1.49 -6.79 1.44
CA VAL A 105 0.84 -7.61 2.47
C VAL A 105 0.63 -6.73 3.69
N ILE A 106 -0.63 -6.55 4.07
CA ILE A 106 -0.96 -5.86 5.33
C ILE A 106 -0.92 -6.93 6.40
N VAL A 107 0.10 -6.87 7.22
CA VAL A 107 0.39 -7.94 8.18
C VAL A 107 -0.49 -7.77 9.40
N PRO A 108 -1.23 -8.81 9.82
CA PRO A 108 -2.00 -8.72 11.06
C PRO A 108 -1.09 -8.47 12.25
N ASP A 109 -1.54 -7.60 13.12
CA ASP A 109 -0.77 -7.19 14.29
C ASP A 109 -1.12 -8.00 15.52
#